data_0e9939380cbff7f7f22bf90e1ca9cc7b
#
_entry.id   0e9939380cbff7f7f22bf90e1ca9cc7b
#
_cell.length_a   1.000
_cell.length_b   1.000
_cell.length_c   1.000
_cell.angle_alpha   90.00
_cell.angle_beta   90.00
_cell.angle_gamma   90.00
#
_symmetry.space_group_name_H-M   'P 1'
#
loop_
_entity.id
_entity.type
_entity.pdbx_description
1 polymer ?
#
loop_
_entity_poly.entity_id
_entity_poly.type
_entity_poly.pdbx_seq_one_letter_code
_entity_poly.pdbx_strand_id
1 'polypeptide(L)'
;MNQFFKQNFMWLSVLSLCIGSSLAARDVSAQHNTKRQVILISIDGMTAIDYLQPDGGLRIPNLQALEAKGCKADGMTGIFPTVTYPSHTAMITGEPSSVHGIYTNTPLDPFGYENGGWYYYADRIKSPTLWQVLRKAGLKTAAVSWPVTVGAGIDYLLPEYRPVRTPEDVSLMSALSTPGLFREMIKLDSTDYPMGDAWRIKATIRILDEHRPDLLALHLSDLDAAQHRYGPHTPQSHAALEKIDAEIGEIRDAVAASGREAQTAWVVVSDHGFLRDSMLVNPMVALRDAGLIKTNATGKLVDWKVFINNEGGSAFLEARNPNDSASIAKATEIMRKLAADPANGIAKVYTPEDLKAMHSNPTAFLALEAARGFAIGSDLEGAIVTPSTTVGKHGYNPDIPELRPAMILSGAGVYPCQLRADVRIVDVGPTVAALLGVSMHGVAGRNVNTPISH
;
A
#
# COMPACT_ATOMS: atom_id res chain seq x y z
N MET A 1 -13.95 14.25 100.56
CA MET A 1 -14.72 15.49 100.85
C MET A 1 -15.47 15.82 99.57
N ASN A 2 -16.80 15.75 99.76
CA ASN A 2 -17.91 16.40 98.98
C ASN A 2 -17.99 16.13 97.45
N GLN A 3 -18.95 15.33 97.02
CA GLN A 3 -20.39 15.60 96.83
C GLN A 3 -20.63 16.63 95.73
N PHE A 4 -21.54 16.49 94.71
CA PHE A 4 -22.93 16.05 94.72
C PHE A 4 -23.44 16.00 93.30
N PHE A 5 -24.19 15.00 92.94
CA PHE A 5 -25.57 15.01 92.42
C PHE A 5 -25.97 15.71 91.12
N LYS A 6 -26.56 14.96 90.28
CA LYS A 6 -27.94 14.77 89.70
C LYS A 6 -28.11 15.41 88.34
N GLN A 7 -28.85 15.03 87.39
CA GLN A 7 -30.02 14.14 87.19
C GLN A 7 -30.32 14.01 85.68
N ASN A 8 -30.76 12.85 85.28
CA ASN A 8 -31.56 12.48 84.13
C ASN A 8 -32.28 13.57 83.31
N PHE A 9 -32.23 13.45 81.97
CA PHE A 9 -33.47 13.57 81.18
C PHE A 9 -33.31 12.76 79.90
N MET A 10 -34.28 11.87 79.67
CA MET A 10 -34.48 10.95 78.59
C MET A 10 -35.23 11.67 77.46
N TRP A 11 -34.65 11.71 76.22
CA TRP A 11 -35.43 11.99 75.02
C TRP A 11 -35.17 10.95 73.99
N LEU A 12 -36.18 10.17 73.59
CA LEU A 12 -36.27 9.34 72.48
C LEU A 12 -36.16 10.20 71.20
N SER A 13 -35.25 9.93 70.32
CA SER A 13 -35.32 10.45 69.00
C SER A 13 -35.19 9.26 68.02
N VAL A 14 -36.19 9.11 67.20
CA VAL A 14 -36.43 8.13 66.20
C VAL A 14 -35.29 8.21 65.15
N LEU A 15 -34.50 7.18 65.02
CA LEU A 15 -33.50 7.09 63.96
C LEU A 15 -34.16 6.52 62.67
N SER A 16 -34.50 7.40 61.73
CA SER A 16 -34.89 7.03 60.36
C SER A 16 -33.70 6.43 59.65
N LEU A 17 -33.72 5.13 59.34
CA LEU A 17 -32.78 4.43 58.56
C LEU A 17 -33.01 4.78 57.05
N CYS A 18 -32.33 5.79 56.53
CA CYS A 18 -32.18 5.98 55.09
C CYS A 18 -31.17 4.99 54.56
N ILE A 19 -31.68 3.90 54.01
CA ILE A 19 -30.86 2.98 53.16
C ILE A 19 -30.59 3.73 51.85
N GLY A 20 -29.49 4.42 51.81
CA GLY A 20 -28.94 4.99 50.59
C GLY A 20 -28.36 3.87 49.73
N SER A 21 -29.12 3.46 48.74
CA SER A 21 -28.59 2.60 47.64
C SER A 21 -27.54 3.39 46.88
N SER A 22 -26.29 3.30 47.30
CA SER A 22 -25.16 3.71 46.47
C SER A 22 -25.03 2.71 45.31
N LEU A 23 -25.71 3.02 44.22
CA LEU A 23 -25.33 2.47 42.91
C LEU A 23 -23.89 2.91 42.65
N ALA A 24 -22.96 2.01 42.96
CA ALA A 24 -21.59 2.15 42.48
C ALA A 24 -21.67 2.18 40.97
N ALA A 25 -21.47 3.35 40.37
CA ALA A 25 -21.10 3.50 38.99
C ALA A 25 -19.86 2.64 38.82
N ARG A 26 -20.01 1.46 38.22
CA ARG A 26 -18.88 0.67 37.76
C ARG A 26 -18.17 1.54 36.72
N ASP A 27 -17.03 2.05 37.11
CA ASP A 27 -16.06 2.60 36.18
C ASP A 27 -15.81 1.58 35.09
N VAL A 28 -16.33 1.83 33.87
CA VAL A 28 -16.09 1.07 32.66
C VAL A 28 -14.69 1.40 32.10
N SER A 29 -13.78 1.90 32.91
CA SER A 29 -12.42 2.29 32.51
C SER A 29 -11.32 1.31 32.90
N ALA A 30 -11.63 0.06 33.19
CA ALA A 30 -10.64 -1.01 33.18
C ALA A 30 -10.69 -1.76 31.83
N GLN A 31 -10.51 -1.06 30.71
CA GLN A 31 -10.01 -1.72 29.52
C GLN A 31 -8.63 -2.26 29.87
N HIS A 32 -8.55 -3.57 30.04
CA HIS A 32 -7.29 -4.29 30.07
C HIS A 32 -6.43 -3.76 28.92
N ASN A 33 -5.31 -3.15 29.27
CA ASN A 33 -4.29 -2.72 28.30
C ASN A 33 -3.57 -3.98 27.80
N THR A 34 -4.32 -4.87 27.15
CA THR A 34 -3.75 -6.00 26.44
C THR A 34 -3.05 -5.42 25.21
N LYS A 35 -1.74 -5.52 25.22
CA LYS A 35 -0.87 -5.06 24.14
C LYS A 35 -1.39 -5.63 22.81
N ARG A 36 -1.93 -4.78 21.93
CA ARG A 36 -2.49 -5.18 20.64
C ARG A 36 -1.38 -5.51 19.68
N GLN A 37 -1.68 -6.40 18.76
CA GLN A 37 -0.89 -6.67 17.57
C GLN A 37 -1.70 -6.25 16.34
N VAL A 38 -1.03 -5.65 15.35
CA VAL A 38 -1.63 -5.40 14.03
C VAL A 38 -0.89 -6.23 12.99
N ILE A 39 -1.65 -6.95 12.18
CA ILE A 39 -1.17 -7.62 10.96
C ILE A 39 -1.72 -6.84 9.77
N LEU A 40 -0.83 -6.12 9.09
CA LEU A 40 -1.11 -5.35 7.88
C LEU A 40 -0.72 -6.20 6.67
N ILE A 41 -1.68 -6.58 5.85
CA ILE A 41 -1.47 -7.37 4.63
C ILE A 41 -1.85 -6.51 3.44
N SER A 42 -0.93 -6.30 2.51
CA SER A 42 -1.20 -5.72 1.19
C SER A 42 -1.27 -6.84 0.16
N ILE A 43 -2.38 -6.94 -0.55
CA ILE A 43 -2.59 -7.82 -1.69
C ILE A 43 -2.50 -6.96 -2.95
N ASP A 44 -1.38 -7.05 -3.67
CA ASP A 44 -1.10 -6.22 -4.83
C ASP A 44 -2.15 -6.41 -5.92
N GLY A 45 -2.74 -5.30 -6.38
CA GLY A 45 -3.72 -5.29 -7.45
C GLY A 45 -5.14 -5.73 -7.07
N MET A 46 -5.49 -5.92 -5.78
CA MET A 46 -6.83 -6.33 -5.35
C MET A 46 -7.77 -5.13 -5.29
N THR A 47 -8.79 -5.10 -6.15
CA THR A 47 -9.81 -4.05 -6.15
C THR A 47 -10.86 -4.28 -5.06
N ALA A 48 -11.57 -3.21 -4.69
CA ALA A 48 -12.75 -3.34 -3.83
C ALA A 48 -13.85 -4.22 -4.46
N ILE A 49 -13.94 -4.24 -5.77
CA ILE A 49 -14.92 -5.04 -6.53
C ILE A 49 -14.73 -6.53 -6.25
N ASP A 50 -13.50 -7.03 -6.09
CA ASP A 50 -13.22 -8.46 -5.90
C ASP A 50 -13.91 -9.05 -4.66
N TYR A 51 -14.04 -8.26 -3.58
CA TYR A 51 -14.70 -8.73 -2.36
C TYR A 51 -16.08 -8.09 -2.09
N LEU A 52 -16.36 -6.91 -2.67
CA LEU A 52 -17.67 -6.27 -2.54
C LEU A 52 -18.73 -6.95 -3.40
N GLN A 53 -18.35 -7.33 -4.62
CA GLN A 53 -19.21 -8.01 -5.59
C GLN A 53 -18.40 -9.11 -6.29
N PRO A 54 -18.05 -10.19 -5.55
CA PRO A 54 -17.24 -11.24 -6.13
C PRO A 54 -17.97 -11.85 -7.33
N ASP A 55 -17.24 -12.03 -8.42
CA ASP A 55 -17.74 -12.74 -9.59
C ASP A 55 -18.22 -14.13 -9.19
N GLY A 56 -19.29 -14.59 -9.84
CA GLY A 56 -19.90 -15.88 -9.51
C GLY A 56 -18.88 -17.01 -9.65
N GLY A 57 -18.44 -17.54 -8.52
CA GLY A 57 -17.45 -18.61 -8.45
C GLY A 57 -16.16 -18.28 -7.70
N LEU A 58 -15.83 -17.01 -7.45
CA LEU A 58 -14.67 -16.61 -6.64
C LEU A 58 -14.86 -17.04 -5.18
N ARG A 59 -13.90 -17.80 -4.65
CA ARG A 59 -13.95 -18.37 -3.29
C ARG A 59 -12.85 -17.78 -2.40
N ILE A 60 -13.22 -16.77 -1.61
CA ILE A 60 -12.35 -16.06 -0.68
C ILE A 60 -12.91 -16.07 0.76
N PRO A 61 -13.13 -17.25 1.37
CA PRO A 61 -13.83 -17.37 2.65
C PRO A 61 -13.10 -16.69 3.81
N ASN A 62 -11.77 -16.58 3.78
CA ASN A 62 -10.98 -15.96 4.82
C ASN A 62 -11.13 -14.44 4.82
N LEU A 63 -11.06 -13.80 3.65
CA LEU A 63 -11.31 -12.37 3.48
C LEU A 63 -12.76 -12.04 3.84
N GLN A 64 -13.73 -12.84 3.38
CA GLN A 64 -15.15 -12.66 3.73
C GLN A 64 -15.40 -12.80 5.24
N ALA A 65 -14.71 -13.70 5.92
CA ALA A 65 -14.83 -13.87 7.37
C ALA A 65 -14.23 -12.68 8.14
N LEU A 66 -13.16 -12.05 7.64
CA LEU A 66 -12.61 -10.82 8.20
C LEU A 66 -13.58 -9.65 8.00
N GLU A 67 -14.13 -9.51 6.80
CA GLU A 67 -15.13 -8.50 6.47
C GLU A 67 -16.38 -8.60 7.37
N ALA A 68 -16.94 -9.78 7.50
CA ALA A 68 -18.18 -10.03 8.27
C ALA A 68 -18.06 -9.67 9.74
N LYS A 69 -16.86 -9.72 10.31
CA LYS A 69 -16.57 -9.39 11.72
C LYS A 69 -16.03 -7.96 11.92
N GLY A 70 -15.85 -7.22 10.84
CA GLY A 70 -15.12 -5.96 10.86
C GLY A 70 -15.80 -4.83 10.12
N CYS A 71 -15.02 -4.11 9.35
CA CYS A 71 -15.44 -2.98 8.53
C CYS A 71 -14.69 -3.00 7.20
N LYS A 72 -15.36 -2.75 6.10
CA LYS A 72 -14.73 -2.59 4.78
C LYS A 72 -14.91 -1.18 4.22
N ALA A 73 -14.05 -0.77 3.30
CA ALA A 73 -14.24 0.41 2.48
C ALA A 73 -15.02 0.05 1.20
N ASP A 74 -15.70 1.04 0.61
CA ASP A 74 -16.31 0.94 -0.73
C ASP A 74 -15.28 1.06 -1.86
N GLY A 75 -14.02 1.11 -1.49
CA GLY A 75 -12.84 1.32 -2.32
C GLY A 75 -12.09 2.56 -1.87
N MET A 76 -10.77 2.42 -1.67
CA MET A 76 -9.94 3.57 -1.31
C MET A 76 -9.70 4.45 -2.54
N THR A 77 -9.61 5.75 -2.33
CA THR A 77 -9.01 6.63 -3.34
C THR A 77 -7.49 6.48 -3.30
N GLY A 78 -6.90 6.00 -4.40
CA GLY A 78 -5.46 5.86 -4.57
C GLY A 78 -4.74 7.19 -4.77
N ILE A 79 -3.47 7.13 -5.15
CA ILE A 79 -2.67 8.28 -5.61
C ILE A 79 -2.43 8.17 -7.11
N PHE A 80 -2.03 9.27 -7.75
CA PHE A 80 -1.66 9.28 -9.17
C PHE A 80 -0.12 9.25 -9.33
N PRO A 81 0.41 8.31 -10.14
CA PRO A 81 -0.24 7.16 -10.76
C PRO A 81 -0.56 6.05 -9.76
N THR A 82 -1.53 5.18 -10.11
CA THR A 82 -1.92 4.03 -9.28
C THR A 82 -0.92 2.89 -9.46
N VAL A 83 0.27 3.02 -8.83
CA VAL A 83 1.36 2.05 -8.93
C VAL A 83 1.92 1.68 -7.56
N THR A 84 2.58 0.54 -7.47
CA THR A 84 2.94 -0.18 -6.25
C THR A 84 3.76 0.64 -5.25
N TYR A 85 4.93 1.14 -5.64
CA TYR A 85 5.88 1.77 -4.70
C TYR A 85 5.40 3.10 -4.13
N PRO A 86 4.87 4.03 -4.94
CA PRO A 86 4.22 5.23 -4.43
C PRO A 86 3.04 4.92 -3.51
N SER A 87 2.18 3.95 -3.87
CA SER A 87 1.00 3.56 -3.08
C SER A 87 1.39 3.01 -1.71
N HIS A 88 2.34 2.06 -1.66
CA HIS A 88 2.83 1.49 -0.40
C HIS A 88 3.55 2.53 0.47
N THR A 89 4.25 3.49 -0.16
CA THR A 89 4.86 4.62 0.57
C THR A 89 3.80 5.55 1.14
N ALA A 90 2.74 5.84 0.40
CA ALA A 90 1.61 6.64 0.89
C ALA A 90 0.92 5.98 2.09
N MET A 91 0.73 4.64 2.06
CA MET A 91 0.17 3.87 3.19
C MET A 91 0.98 4.06 4.47
N ILE A 92 2.31 3.96 4.40
CA ILE A 92 3.15 3.97 5.62
C ILE A 92 3.59 5.36 6.07
N THR A 93 3.41 6.38 5.23
CA THR A 93 3.73 7.77 5.59
C THR A 93 2.50 8.58 5.96
N GLY A 94 1.33 8.18 5.46
CA GLY A 94 0.10 8.98 5.54
C GLY A 94 0.14 10.22 4.65
N GLU A 95 1.04 10.27 3.65
CA GLU A 95 1.29 11.43 2.80
C GLU A 95 1.16 11.08 1.31
N PRO A 96 0.80 12.04 0.44
CA PRO A 96 0.78 11.85 -1.00
C PRO A 96 2.19 11.89 -1.61
N SER A 97 2.32 11.48 -2.87
CA SER A 97 3.60 11.36 -3.59
C SER A 97 4.43 12.64 -3.59
N SER A 98 3.80 13.80 -3.76
CA SER A 98 4.49 15.10 -3.76
C SER A 98 5.19 15.41 -2.43
N VAL A 99 4.77 14.78 -1.32
CA VAL A 99 5.32 14.98 0.02
C VAL A 99 6.30 13.86 0.38
N HIS A 100 5.93 12.59 0.17
CA HIS A 100 6.81 11.48 0.54
C HIS A 100 7.95 11.21 -0.46
N GLY A 101 7.87 11.75 -1.70
CA GLY A 101 8.98 11.80 -2.63
C GLY A 101 9.20 10.57 -3.51
N ILE A 102 8.38 9.53 -3.41
CA ILE A 102 8.37 8.37 -4.29
C ILE A 102 7.23 8.55 -5.29
N TYR A 103 7.56 8.81 -6.56
CA TYR A 103 6.58 9.22 -7.57
C TYR A 103 6.21 8.10 -8.53
N THR A 104 7.06 7.10 -8.67
CA THR A 104 7.05 6.04 -9.67
C THR A 104 7.61 4.76 -9.05
N ASN A 105 7.43 3.61 -9.70
CA ASN A 105 8.05 2.36 -9.27
C ASN A 105 9.57 2.39 -9.46
N THR A 106 10.03 2.99 -10.54
CA THR A 106 11.44 3.04 -10.93
C THR A 106 11.91 4.49 -11.08
N PRO A 107 13.15 4.83 -10.71
CA PRO A 107 13.70 6.13 -11.03
C PRO A 107 13.78 6.33 -12.56
N LEU A 108 13.73 7.59 -13.00
CA LEU A 108 13.96 7.91 -14.40
C LEU A 108 15.41 7.55 -14.77
N ASP A 109 15.58 6.51 -15.56
CA ASP A 109 16.89 5.98 -15.99
C ASP A 109 16.95 5.73 -17.51
N PRO A 110 17.02 6.79 -18.33
CA PRO A 110 17.00 6.66 -19.78
C PRO A 110 18.14 5.82 -20.35
N PHE A 111 19.30 5.80 -19.68
CA PHE A 111 20.49 5.06 -20.14
C PHE A 111 20.63 3.65 -19.53
N GLY A 112 19.77 3.27 -18.60
CA GLY A 112 19.80 1.96 -17.95
C GLY A 112 20.95 1.78 -16.94
N TYR A 113 21.44 2.86 -16.32
CA TYR A 113 22.51 2.78 -15.32
C TYR A 113 22.08 2.06 -14.05
N GLU A 114 20.83 2.19 -13.65
CA GLU A 114 20.23 1.49 -12.51
C GLU A 114 19.88 0.02 -12.83
N ASN A 115 20.13 -0.44 -14.06
CA ASN A 115 19.87 -1.80 -14.52
C ASN A 115 18.45 -2.29 -14.17
N GLY A 116 17.44 -1.46 -14.43
CA GLY A 116 16.02 -1.73 -14.09
C GLY A 116 15.76 -1.75 -12.58
N GLY A 117 16.56 -1.03 -11.79
CA GLY A 117 16.37 -0.88 -10.35
C GLY A 117 15.10 -0.11 -10.04
N TRP A 118 14.42 -0.54 -8.95
CA TRP A 118 13.24 0.11 -8.41
C TRP A 118 13.62 1.01 -7.23
N TYR A 119 12.69 1.76 -6.68
CA TYR A 119 12.91 2.55 -5.46
C TYR A 119 12.98 1.67 -4.21
N TYR A 120 13.92 0.71 -4.17
CA TYR A 120 14.04 -0.24 -3.06
C TYR A 120 14.38 0.38 -1.71
N TYR A 121 15.11 1.51 -1.69
CA TYR A 121 15.78 2.05 -0.51
C TYR A 121 14.92 3.06 0.24
N ALA A 122 14.77 2.85 1.54
CA ALA A 122 13.96 3.67 2.44
C ALA A 122 14.48 5.11 2.63
N ASP A 123 15.77 5.36 2.36
CA ASP A 123 16.37 6.70 2.43
C ASP A 123 15.84 7.67 1.36
N ARG A 124 15.16 7.16 0.34
CA ARG A 124 14.47 7.96 -0.67
C ARG A 124 13.15 8.58 -0.16
N ILE A 125 12.59 8.05 0.92
CA ILE A 125 11.35 8.56 1.51
C ILE A 125 11.64 9.86 2.28
N LYS A 126 10.95 10.93 1.93
CA LYS A 126 11.15 12.28 2.51
C LYS A 126 10.28 12.57 3.74
N SER A 127 9.32 11.69 4.03
CA SER A 127 8.39 11.85 5.15
C SER A 127 8.67 10.83 6.26
N PRO A 128 8.33 11.12 7.52
CA PRO A 128 8.37 10.13 8.59
C PRO A 128 7.49 8.92 8.25
N THR A 129 8.01 7.72 8.48
CA THR A 129 7.30 6.47 8.23
C THR A 129 6.63 5.92 9.48
N LEU A 130 5.62 5.08 9.30
CA LEU A 130 4.95 4.33 10.37
C LEU A 130 5.96 3.59 11.25
N TRP A 131 6.99 2.97 10.66
CA TRP A 131 8.07 2.29 11.39
C TRP A 131 8.79 3.21 12.37
N GLN A 132 9.12 4.42 11.94
CA GLN A 132 9.81 5.41 12.77
C GLN A 132 8.91 5.92 13.91
N VAL A 133 7.62 6.11 13.64
CA VAL A 133 6.63 6.54 14.64
C VAL A 133 6.45 5.46 15.71
N LEU A 134 6.25 4.20 15.31
CA LEU A 134 6.08 3.07 16.22
C LEU A 134 7.33 2.80 17.04
N ARG A 135 8.52 2.87 16.43
CA ARG A 135 9.80 2.72 17.14
C ARG A 135 9.99 3.78 18.23
N LYS A 136 9.62 5.05 17.95
CA LYS A 136 9.63 6.12 18.99
C LYS A 136 8.69 5.81 20.15
N ALA A 137 7.62 5.09 19.91
CA ALA A 137 6.69 4.62 20.93
C ALA A 137 7.14 3.33 21.64
N GLY A 138 8.33 2.78 21.31
CA GLY A 138 8.88 1.55 21.90
C GLY A 138 8.21 0.27 21.39
N LEU A 139 7.50 0.33 20.26
CA LEU A 139 6.84 -0.81 19.63
C LEU A 139 7.77 -1.49 18.63
N LYS A 140 7.71 -2.83 18.59
CA LYS A 140 8.48 -3.66 17.67
C LYS A 140 7.75 -3.83 16.34
N THR A 141 8.51 -3.74 15.26
CA THR A 141 7.98 -3.82 13.90
C THR A 141 8.63 -4.96 13.11
N ALA A 142 7.83 -5.56 12.24
CA ALA A 142 8.31 -6.51 11.23
C ALA A 142 7.77 -6.14 9.86
N ALA A 143 8.53 -6.44 8.81
CA ALA A 143 8.07 -6.32 7.43
C ALA A 143 8.60 -7.47 6.58
N VAL A 144 7.73 -8.04 5.76
CA VAL A 144 8.03 -9.09 4.78
C VAL A 144 7.65 -8.58 3.40
N SER A 145 8.65 -8.38 2.55
CA SER A 145 8.52 -7.89 1.17
C SER A 145 7.75 -6.57 1.02
N TRP A 146 7.72 -5.72 2.04
CA TRP A 146 7.08 -4.41 1.90
C TRP A 146 7.96 -3.48 1.04
N PRO A 147 7.38 -2.80 0.01
CA PRO A 147 8.12 -1.89 -0.87
C PRO A 147 8.84 -0.76 -0.14
N VAL A 148 9.95 -0.28 -0.71
CA VAL A 148 10.77 0.85 -0.21
C VAL A 148 11.26 0.64 1.23
N THR A 149 11.68 -0.58 1.60
CA THR A 149 12.11 -0.89 2.98
C THR A 149 13.57 -1.28 3.13
N VAL A 150 14.34 -1.37 2.06
CA VAL A 150 15.80 -1.62 2.18
C VAL A 150 16.44 -0.52 3.03
N GLY A 151 17.08 -0.92 4.13
CA GLY A 151 17.69 0.01 5.08
C GLY A 151 16.73 0.71 6.04
N ALA A 152 15.43 0.39 6.01
CA ALA A 152 14.46 0.92 6.96
C ALA A 152 14.76 0.44 8.40
N GLY A 153 14.48 1.30 9.39
CA GLY A 153 14.66 0.99 10.81
C GLY A 153 13.55 0.09 11.35
N ILE A 154 13.40 -1.12 10.79
CA ILE A 154 12.44 -2.16 11.17
C ILE A 154 13.18 -3.25 11.93
N ASP A 155 12.59 -3.76 13.03
CA ASP A 155 13.27 -4.71 13.91
C ASP A 155 13.48 -6.08 13.22
N TYR A 156 12.48 -6.56 12.49
CA TYR A 156 12.51 -7.85 11.77
C TYR A 156 12.18 -7.60 10.30
N LEU A 157 13.18 -7.32 9.48
CA LEU A 157 13.05 -6.92 8.09
C LEU A 157 13.49 -8.03 7.13
N LEU A 158 12.59 -8.42 6.26
CA LEU A 158 12.84 -9.13 5.00
C LEU A 158 12.38 -8.18 3.88
N PRO A 159 13.25 -7.32 3.31
CA PRO A 159 12.82 -6.25 2.40
C PRO A 159 12.37 -6.80 1.06
N GLU A 160 11.61 -6.03 0.32
CA GLU A 160 11.46 -6.25 -1.10
C GLU A 160 12.73 -5.80 -1.83
N TYR A 161 13.21 -6.66 -2.69
CA TYR A 161 14.37 -6.40 -3.55
C TYR A 161 14.27 -7.23 -4.82
N ARG A 162 15.33 -7.23 -5.62
CA ARG A 162 15.41 -8.05 -6.86
C ARG A 162 15.14 -9.53 -6.57
N PRO A 163 14.55 -10.28 -7.54
CA PRO A 163 14.33 -11.71 -7.36
C PRO A 163 15.63 -12.45 -7.02
N VAL A 164 15.56 -13.33 -6.03
CA VAL A 164 16.67 -14.23 -5.67
C VAL A 164 16.71 -15.36 -6.68
N ARG A 165 17.86 -15.51 -7.38
CA ARG A 165 18.03 -16.52 -8.43
C ARG A 165 19.39 -17.21 -8.37
N THR A 166 20.32 -16.66 -7.61
CA THR A 166 21.69 -17.14 -7.51
C THR A 166 22.16 -17.15 -6.06
N PRO A 167 23.25 -17.86 -5.69
CA PRO A 167 23.85 -17.79 -4.36
C PRO A 167 24.29 -16.38 -3.97
N GLU A 168 24.69 -15.56 -4.94
CA GLU A 168 25.06 -14.16 -4.73
C GLU A 168 23.84 -13.34 -4.33
N ASP A 169 22.68 -13.56 -4.93
CA ASP A 169 21.43 -12.92 -4.54
C ASP A 169 21.03 -13.31 -3.10
N VAL A 170 21.22 -14.58 -2.71
CA VAL A 170 21.01 -15.04 -1.32
C VAL A 170 21.93 -14.28 -0.36
N SER A 171 23.19 -14.07 -0.73
CA SER A 171 24.14 -13.33 0.09
C SER A 171 23.76 -11.87 0.21
N LEU A 172 23.33 -11.26 -0.89
CA LEU A 172 22.83 -9.88 -0.92
C LEU A 172 21.56 -9.72 -0.09
N MET A 173 20.55 -10.56 -0.28
CA MET A 173 19.32 -10.51 0.53
C MET A 173 19.61 -10.72 2.02
N SER A 174 20.56 -11.59 2.36
CA SER A 174 20.99 -11.76 3.75
C SER A 174 21.62 -10.50 4.33
N ALA A 175 22.33 -9.72 3.52
CA ALA A 175 22.94 -8.45 3.95
C ALA A 175 21.91 -7.30 4.07
N LEU A 176 20.85 -7.32 3.26
CA LEU A 176 19.80 -6.30 3.25
C LEU A 176 18.70 -6.57 4.31
N SER A 177 18.62 -7.78 4.83
CA SER A 177 17.65 -8.21 5.85
C SER A 177 18.20 -7.99 7.26
N THR A 178 17.33 -8.10 8.27
CA THR A 178 17.78 -8.19 9.66
C THR A 178 18.82 -9.32 9.81
N PRO A 179 19.97 -9.08 10.49
CA PRO A 179 21.05 -10.06 10.57
C PRO A 179 20.57 -11.45 11.00
N GLY A 180 20.88 -12.46 10.19
CA GLY A 180 20.49 -13.86 10.41
C GLY A 180 19.11 -14.24 9.89
N LEU A 181 18.15 -13.32 9.89
CA LEU A 181 16.75 -13.60 9.62
C LEU A 181 16.50 -14.26 8.25
N PHE A 182 17.06 -13.71 7.16
CA PHE A 182 16.86 -14.29 5.84
C PHE A 182 17.44 -15.71 5.72
N ARG A 183 18.60 -15.97 6.36
CA ARG A 183 19.22 -17.30 6.35
C ARG A 183 18.44 -18.36 7.14
N GLU A 184 17.66 -17.94 8.13
CA GLU A 184 16.73 -18.80 8.84
C GLU A 184 15.50 -19.09 7.99
N MET A 185 14.96 -18.05 7.34
CA MET A 185 13.74 -18.14 6.54
C MET A 185 13.92 -18.89 5.22
N ILE A 186 15.11 -18.85 4.59
CA ILE A 186 15.36 -19.59 3.35
C ILE A 186 15.21 -21.11 3.52
N LYS A 187 15.35 -21.63 4.74
CA LYS A 187 15.19 -23.05 5.07
C LYS A 187 13.73 -23.50 5.14
N LEU A 188 12.77 -22.57 5.14
CA LEU A 188 11.33 -22.87 5.20
C LEU A 188 10.77 -23.37 3.87
N ASP A 189 11.50 -23.20 2.79
CA ASP A 189 11.09 -23.65 1.49
C ASP A 189 12.05 -24.74 0.97
N SER A 190 11.50 -25.69 0.20
CA SER A 190 12.26 -26.70 -0.53
C SER A 190 12.88 -26.17 -1.83
N THR A 191 12.57 -24.93 -2.22
CA THR A 191 13.16 -24.27 -3.38
C THR A 191 14.46 -23.57 -2.97
N ASP A 192 15.47 -23.63 -3.84
CA ASP A 192 16.74 -22.98 -3.62
C ASP A 192 16.64 -21.45 -3.59
N TYR A 193 15.56 -20.89 -4.17
CA TYR A 193 15.35 -19.46 -4.38
C TYR A 193 13.94 -19.03 -3.98
N PRO A 194 13.73 -18.80 -2.66
CA PRO A 194 12.46 -18.34 -2.14
C PRO A 194 12.18 -16.90 -2.62
N MET A 195 10.95 -16.49 -2.66
CA MET A 195 10.47 -15.09 -2.75
C MET A 195 9.02 -15.01 -3.29
N GLY A 196 8.37 -16.13 -3.60
CA GLY A 196 6.94 -16.17 -3.91
C GLY A 196 6.07 -16.00 -2.66
N ASP A 197 4.78 -15.76 -2.84
CA ASP A 197 3.86 -15.49 -1.75
C ASP A 197 3.81 -16.61 -0.72
N ALA A 198 3.81 -17.88 -1.13
CA ALA A 198 3.85 -19.02 -0.21
C ALA A 198 5.05 -18.98 0.75
N TRP A 199 6.22 -18.55 0.29
CA TRP A 199 7.37 -18.37 1.17
C TRP A 199 7.19 -17.19 2.11
N ARG A 200 6.64 -16.06 1.60
CA ARG A 200 6.35 -14.85 2.40
C ARG A 200 5.39 -15.17 3.56
N ILE A 201 4.40 -16.02 3.31
CA ILE A 201 3.45 -16.52 4.33
C ILE A 201 4.19 -17.31 5.41
N LYS A 202 5.00 -18.30 5.03
CA LYS A 202 5.79 -19.12 5.98
C LYS A 202 6.73 -18.25 6.81
N ALA A 203 7.42 -17.30 6.20
CA ALA A 203 8.29 -16.36 6.89
C ALA A 203 7.50 -15.45 7.85
N THR A 204 6.32 -15.01 7.44
CA THR A 204 5.39 -14.22 8.28
C THR A 204 4.97 -14.99 9.51
N ILE A 205 4.50 -16.25 9.35
CA ILE A 205 4.09 -17.11 10.47
C ILE A 205 5.27 -17.31 11.43
N ARG A 206 6.46 -17.60 10.91
CA ARG A 206 7.67 -17.78 11.72
C ARG A 206 8.04 -16.54 12.53
N ILE A 207 7.99 -15.35 11.92
CA ILE A 207 8.24 -14.08 12.59
C ILE A 207 7.19 -13.81 13.69
N LEU A 208 5.92 -14.11 13.42
CA LEU A 208 4.85 -13.96 14.42
C LEU A 208 5.04 -14.86 15.62
N ASP A 209 5.47 -16.11 15.43
CA ASP A 209 5.67 -17.09 16.49
C ASP A 209 6.91 -16.78 17.34
N GLU A 210 8.03 -16.48 16.71
CA GLU A 210 9.31 -16.35 17.41
C GLU A 210 9.57 -14.95 17.96
N HIS A 211 9.12 -13.89 17.22
CA HIS A 211 9.49 -12.52 17.55
C HIS A 211 8.34 -11.68 18.09
N ARG A 212 7.10 -12.06 17.82
CA ARG A 212 5.87 -11.41 18.33
C ARG A 212 5.91 -9.88 18.19
N PRO A 213 6.10 -9.35 16.96
CA PRO A 213 6.10 -7.91 16.73
C PRO A 213 4.73 -7.29 17.06
N ASP A 214 4.70 -6.00 17.40
CA ASP A 214 3.47 -5.25 17.59
C ASP A 214 2.79 -4.93 16.24
N LEU A 215 3.61 -4.63 15.21
CA LEU A 215 3.17 -4.52 13.81
C LEU A 215 3.95 -5.52 12.96
N LEU A 216 3.22 -6.32 12.17
CA LEU A 216 3.78 -7.03 11.03
C LEU A 216 3.12 -6.53 9.75
N ALA A 217 3.91 -6.10 8.77
CA ALA A 217 3.47 -5.74 7.43
C ALA A 217 3.94 -6.78 6.42
N LEU A 218 3.00 -7.26 5.60
CA LEU A 218 3.23 -8.27 4.58
C LEU A 218 2.74 -7.76 3.23
N HIS A 219 3.53 -7.94 2.17
CA HIS A 219 3.13 -7.68 0.79
C HIS A 219 3.09 -8.97 -0.02
N LEU A 220 1.98 -9.23 -0.69
CA LEU A 220 1.69 -10.39 -1.55
C LEU A 220 1.48 -9.92 -2.98
N SER A 221 2.11 -10.54 -3.96
CA SER A 221 2.17 -10.05 -5.35
C SER A 221 1.74 -11.05 -6.43
N ASP A 222 1.32 -12.27 -6.07
CA ASP A 222 0.93 -13.30 -7.05
C ASP A 222 -0.31 -12.89 -7.86
N LEU A 223 -1.24 -12.10 -7.26
CA LEU A 223 -2.44 -11.61 -7.96
C LEU A 223 -2.08 -10.58 -9.02
N ASP A 224 -1.24 -9.60 -8.70
CA ASP A 224 -0.74 -8.60 -9.65
C ASP A 224 -0.09 -9.28 -10.86
N ALA A 225 0.84 -10.21 -10.61
CA ALA A 225 1.50 -10.97 -11.66
C ALA A 225 0.50 -11.74 -12.56
N ALA A 226 -0.54 -12.33 -11.98
CA ALA A 226 -1.59 -13.02 -12.72
C ALA A 226 -2.42 -12.04 -13.57
N GLN A 227 -2.76 -10.87 -13.03
CA GLN A 227 -3.53 -9.85 -13.73
C GLN A 227 -2.75 -9.21 -14.89
N HIS A 228 -1.45 -8.97 -14.74
CA HIS A 228 -0.60 -8.54 -15.85
C HIS A 228 -0.60 -9.55 -17.00
N ARG A 229 -0.52 -10.84 -16.68
CA ARG A 229 -0.38 -11.90 -17.67
C ARG A 229 -1.70 -12.30 -18.33
N TYR A 230 -2.77 -12.37 -17.56
CA TYR A 230 -4.05 -12.94 -18.01
C TYR A 230 -5.19 -11.92 -18.04
N GLY A 231 -4.99 -10.75 -17.46
CA GLY A 231 -5.99 -9.70 -17.25
C GLY A 231 -6.75 -9.85 -15.94
N PRO A 232 -7.39 -8.76 -15.45
CA PRO A 232 -8.24 -8.80 -14.29
C PRO A 232 -9.51 -9.63 -14.54
N HIS A 233 -10.08 -10.20 -13.47
CA HIS A 233 -11.34 -11.00 -13.47
C HIS A 233 -11.31 -12.19 -14.44
N THR A 234 -10.18 -12.85 -14.57
CA THR A 234 -10.03 -14.11 -15.32
C THR A 234 -9.97 -15.31 -14.39
N PRO A 235 -10.25 -16.53 -14.88
CA PRO A 235 -10.07 -17.73 -14.04
C PRO A 235 -8.69 -17.86 -13.40
N GLN A 236 -7.64 -17.38 -14.07
CA GLN A 236 -6.28 -17.40 -13.58
C GLN A 236 -6.03 -16.37 -12.47
N SER A 237 -6.53 -15.13 -12.62
CA SER A 237 -6.45 -14.12 -11.56
C SER A 237 -7.32 -14.49 -10.37
N HIS A 238 -8.50 -15.09 -10.59
CA HIS A 238 -9.33 -15.65 -9.50
C HIS A 238 -8.59 -16.75 -8.75
N ALA A 239 -7.97 -17.69 -9.45
CA ALA A 239 -7.20 -18.77 -8.81
C ALA A 239 -6.01 -18.23 -7.99
N ALA A 240 -5.37 -17.14 -8.43
CA ALA A 240 -4.32 -16.47 -7.66
C ALA A 240 -4.88 -15.85 -6.37
N LEU A 241 -6.03 -15.16 -6.44
CA LEU A 241 -6.66 -14.55 -5.26
C LEU A 241 -7.21 -15.62 -4.30
N GLU A 242 -7.81 -16.69 -4.79
CA GLU A 242 -8.24 -17.84 -3.97
C GLU A 242 -7.07 -18.51 -3.22
N LYS A 243 -5.91 -18.63 -3.89
CA LYS A 243 -4.68 -19.11 -3.26
C LYS A 243 -4.21 -18.17 -2.15
N ILE A 244 -4.15 -16.87 -2.41
CA ILE A 244 -3.80 -15.86 -1.41
C ILE A 244 -4.78 -15.88 -0.22
N ASP A 245 -6.08 -16.04 -0.47
CA ASP A 245 -7.07 -16.16 0.59
C ASP A 245 -6.82 -17.38 1.49
N ALA A 246 -6.48 -18.52 0.90
CA ALA A 246 -6.12 -19.73 1.66
C ALA A 246 -4.83 -19.50 2.49
N GLU A 247 -3.83 -18.85 1.91
CA GLU A 247 -2.57 -18.48 2.59
C GLU A 247 -2.81 -17.50 3.75
N ILE A 248 -3.72 -16.54 3.61
CA ILE A 248 -4.16 -15.68 4.73
C ILE A 248 -4.84 -16.54 5.83
N GLY A 249 -5.56 -17.58 5.45
CA GLY A 249 -6.11 -18.56 6.35
C GLY A 249 -5.03 -19.23 7.22
N GLU A 250 -3.88 -19.61 6.64
CA GLU A 250 -2.75 -20.18 7.39
C GLU A 250 -2.21 -19.21 8.45
N ILE A 251 -2.09 -17.90 8.12
CA ILE A 251 -1.68 -16.89 9.12
C ILE A 251 -2.71 -16.79 10.25
N ARG A 252 -4.01 -16.78 9.91
CA ARG A 252 -5.10 -16.71 10.91
C ARG A 252 -5.08 -17.90 11.85
N ASP A 253 -4.88 -19.11 11.31
CA ASP A 253 -4.78 -20.35 12.09
C ASP A 253 -3.57 -20.33 13.02
N ALA A 254 -2.42 -19.86 12.56
CA ALA A 254 -1.21 -19.67 13.37
C ALA A 254 -1.44 -18.66 14.51
N VAL A 255 -2.10 -17.53 14.24
CA VAL A 255 -2.45 -16.54 15.26
C VAL A 255 -3.40 -17.13 16.29
N ALA A 256 -4.42 -17.88 15.86
CA ALA A 256 -5.35 -18.56 16.77
C ALA A 256 -4.65 -19.62 17.64
N ALA A 257 -3.79 -20.45 17.03
CA ALA A 257 -2.99 -21.45 17.75
C ALA A 257 -2.05 -20.83 18.80
N SER A 258 -1.54 -19.62 18.54
CA SER A 258 -0.71 -18.87 19.49
C SER A 258 -1.49 -18.25 20.67
N GLY A 259 -2.82 -18.33 20.66
CA GLY A 259 -3.72 -17.73 21.65
C GLY A 259 -3.82 -16.19 21.56
N ARG A 260 -3.40 -15.58 20.45
CA ARG A 260 -3.36 -14.10 20.28
C ARG A 260 -4.51 -13.52 19.45
N GLU A 261 -5.45 -14.34 19.02
CA GLU A 261 -6.58 -13.90 18.18
C GLU A 261 -7.32 -12.70 18.78
N ALA A 262 -7.65 -12.77 20.07
CA ALA A 262 -8.38 -11.70 20.77
C ALA A 262 -7.60 -10.36 20.89
N GLN A 263 -6.31 -10.36 20.62
CA GLN A 263 -5.43 -9.20 20.69
C GLN A 263 -5.01 -8.70 19.30
N THR A 264 -5.32 -9.46 18.25
CA THR A 264 -4.88 -9.19 16.88
C THR A 264 -5.92 -8.39 16.12
N ALA A 265 -5.50 -7.25 15.58
CA ALA A 265 -6.23 -6.51 14.57
C ALA A 265 -5.68 -6.85 13.17
N TRP A 266 -6.57 -7.02 12.23
CA TRP A 266 -6.28 -7.31 10.84
C TRP A 266 -6.57 -6.08 10.00
N VAL A 267 -5.61 -5.67 9.20
CA VAL A 267 -5.73 -4.60 8.21
C VAL A 267 -5.32 -5.21 6.88
N VAL A 268 -6.29 -5.55 6.05
CA VAL A 268 -6.04 -6.04 4.70
C VAL A 268 -6.32 -4.91 3.74
N VAL A 269 -5.34 -4.60 2.89
CA VAL A 269 -5.39 -3.50 1.92
C VAL A 269 -4.90 -3.96 0.56
N SER A 270 -5.06 -3.12 -0.42
CA SER A 270 -4.37 -3.18 -1.71
C SER A 270 -3.82 -1.81 -2.05
N ASP A 271 -2.98 -1.75 -3.04
CA ASP A 271 -2.29 -0.56 -3.50
C ASP A 271 -2.91 0.05 -4.75
N HIS A 272 -3.49 -0.77 -5.62
CA HIS A 272 -4.23 -0.39 -6.83
C HIS A 272 -5.14 -1.52 -7.31
N GLY A 273 -5.87 -1.26 -8.40
CA GLY A 273 -6.59 -2.24 -9.18
C GLY A 273 -6.04 -2.34 -10.60
N PHE A 274 -6.81 -2.91 -11.54
CA PHE A 274 -6.37 -3.20 -12.90
C PHE A 274 -7.42 -2.81 -13.96
N LEU A 275 -6.91 -2.46 -15.15
CA LEU A 275 -7.69 -2.42 -16.39
C LEU A 275 -7.11 -3.43 -17.40
N ARG A 276 -7.97 -3.93 -18.29
CA ARG A 276 -7.51 -4.68 -19.47
C ARG A 276 -6.89 -3.73 -20.49
N ASP A 277 -5.77 -4.14 -21.06
CA ASP A 277 -5.14 -3.48 -22.20
C ASP A 277 -4.95 -4.47 -23.37
N SER A 278 -4.87 -3.95 -24.56
CA SER A 278 -4.61 -4.71 -25.78
C SER A 278 -3.68 -3.98 -26.73
N MET A 279 -3.48 -2.68 -26.52
CA MET A 279 -2.68 -1.80 -27.35
C MET A 279 -1.72 -0.98 -26.50
N LEU A 280 -0.59 -0.61 -27.07
CA LEU A 280 0.38 0.34 -26.51
C LEU A 280 0.38 1.60 -27.35
N VAL A 281 0.48 2.75 -26.71
CA VAL A 281 0.87 4.00 -27.35
C VAL A 281 2.32 4.32 -26.98
N ASN A 282 3.18 4.55 -27.99
CA ASN A 282 4.61 4.80 -27.86
C ASN A 282 4.95 6.27 -28.13
N PRO A 283 4.69 7.20 -27.19
CA PRO A 283 4.86 8.62 -27.46
C PRO A 283 6.32 9.05 -27.59
N MET A 284 7.28 8.21 -27.12
CA MET A 284 8.71 8.46 -27.32
C MET A 284 9.13 8.42 -28.78
N VAL A 285 8.43 7.66 -29.63
CA VAL A 285 8.67 7.66 -31.10
C VAL A 285 8.50 9.08 -31.65
N ALA A 286 7.42 9.78 -31.26
CA ALA A 286 7.18 11.16 -31.72
C ALA A 286 8.23 12.15 -31.17
N LEU A 287 8.70 11.96 -29.93
CA LEU A 287 9.78 12.78 -29.37
C LEU A 287 11.10 12.58 -30.11
N ARG A 288 11.43 11.34 -30.50
CA ARG A 288 12.61 11.03 -31.30
C ARG A 288 12.50 11.66 -32.69
N ASP A 289 11.38 11.49 -33.38
CA ASP A 289 11.15 12.04 -34.72
C ASP A 289 11.24 13.60 -34.72
N ALA A 290 10.90 14.20 -33.61
CA ALA A 290 11.05 15.64 -33.39
C ALA A 290 12.47 16.07 -32.96
N GLY A 291 13.42 15.13 -32.78
CA GLY A 291 14.80 15.41 -32.35
C GLY A 291 14.96 15.76 -30.87
N LEU A 292 13.97 15.45 -30.03
CA LEU A 292 14.05 15.58 -28.57
C LEU A 292 14.69 14.36 -27.90
N ILE A 293 14.71 13.22 -28.60
CA ILE A 293 15.43 12.00 -28.26
C ILE A 293 16.32 11.66 -29.47
N LYS A 294 17.54 11.17 -29.23
CA LYS A 294 18.45 10.69 -30.27
C LYS A 294 18.82 9.25 -30.04
N THR A 295 18.74 8.45 -31.09
CA THR A 295 19.16 7.07 -31.10
C THR A 295 20.35 6.90 -32.09
N ASN A 296 21.16 5.88 -31.89
CA ASN A 296 22.16 5.45 -32.88
C ASN A 296 21.56 4.54 -33.99
N ALA A 297 22.38 4.07 -34.91
CA ALA A 297 21.93 3.22 -36.00
C ALA A 297 21.32 1.86 -35.56
N THR A 298 21.49 1.46 -34.31
CA THR A 298 20.90 0.24 -33.75
C THR A 298 19.67 0.54 -32.84
N GLY A 299 19.12 1.77 -32.88
CA GLY A 299 17.98 2.18 -32.10
C GLY A 299 18.28 2.49 -30.59
N LYS A 300 19.56 2.35 -30.18
CA LYS A 300 19.95 2.60 -28.80
C LYS A 300 20.00 4.12 -28.51
N LEU A 301 19.43 4.53 -27.37
CA LEU A 301 19.48 5.91 -26.89
C LEU A 301 20.93 6.41 -26.74
N VAL A 302 21.23 7.60 -27.29
CA VAL A 302 22.53 8.26 -27.16
C VAL A 302 22.44 9.67 -26.55
N ASP A 303 21.28 10.34 -26.68
CA ASP A 303 21.04 11.65 -26.09
C ASP A 303 19.54 11.94 -25.99
N TRP A 304 19.15 12.81 -25.05
CA TRP A 304 17.76 13.21 -24.87
C TRP A 304 17.67 14.62 -24.28
N LYS A 305 16.60 15.33 -24.58
CA LYS A 305 16.22 16.61 -23.98
C LYS A 305 14.98 16.46 -23.10
N VAL A 306 14.03 15.66 -23.55
CA VAL A 306 12.81 15.24 -22.85
C VAL A 306 12.72 13.74 -22.93
N PHE A 307 12.34 13.11 -21.81
CA PHE A 307 12.14 11.67 -21.73
C PHE A 307 10.86 11.34 -21.00
N ILE A 308 10.36 10.12 -21.17
CA ILE A 308 9.11 9.64 -20.59
C ILE A 308 9.42 8.56 -19.55
N ASN A 309 8.99 8.78 -18.32
CA ASN A 309 8.96 7.74 -17.28
C ASN A 309 7.61 7.04 -17.34
N ASN A 310 7.61 5.79 -17.78
CA ASN A 310 6.40 4.99 -18.06
C ASN A 310 5.95 4.25 -16.80
N GLU A 311 4.68 4.41 -16.43
CA GLU A 311 4.03 3.77 -15.28
C GLU A 311 2.82 2.89 -15.73
N GLY A 312 2.83 2.39 -16.95
CA GLY A 312 1.77 1.53 -17.48
C GLY A 312 0.58 2.33 -18.02
N GLY A 313 -0.44 2.58 -17.21
CA GLY A 313 -1.62 3.36 -17.62
C GLY A 313 -1.37 4.85 -17.79
N SER A 314 -0.27 5.36 -17.25
CA SER A 314 0.15 6.75 -17.40
C SER A 314 1.67 6.85 -17.54
N ALA A 315 2.15 8.06 -17.80
CA ALA A 315 3.57 8.34 -17.86
C ALA A 315 3.85 9.80 -17.54
N PHE A 316 4.99 10.06 -16.90
CA PHE A 316 5.50 11.41 -16.65
C PHE A 316 6.50 11.83 -17.74
N LEU A 317 6.42 13.09 -18.14
CA LEU A 317 7.42 13.73 -19.02
C LEU A 317 8.34 14.59 -18.18
N GLU A 318 9.63 14.33 -18.29
CA GLU A 318 10.67 15.08 -17.59
C GLU A 318 11.68 15.66 -18.59
N ALA A 319 12.09 16.90 -18.33
CA ALA A 319 13.13 17.57 -19.12
C ALA A 319 14.49 17.35 -18.44
N ARG A 320 15.52 16.97 -19.22
CA ARG A 320 16.89 16.87 -18.73
C ARG A 320 17.40 18.17 -18.11
N ASN A 321 17.04 19.28 -18.74
CA ASN A 321 17.22 20.64 -18.18
C ASN A 321 15.84 21.28 -18.00
N PRO A 322 15.38 21.48 -16.75
CA PRO A 322 14.08 22.07 -16.48
C PRO A 322 13.94 23.51 -16.96
N ASN A 323 15.06 24.17 -17.32
CA ASN A 323 15.07 25.53 -17.88
C ASN A 323 15.05 25.54 -19.42
N ASP A 324 15.04 24.39 -20.10
CA ASP A 324 14.92 24.32 -21.57
C ASP A 324 13.45 24.48 -21.99
N SER A 325 12.95 25.71 -21.87
CA SER A 325 11.56 26.05 -22.21
C SER A 325 11.19 25.73 -23.66
N ALA A 326 12.15 25.80 -24.59
CA ALA A 326 11.91 25.50 -26.00
C ALA A 326 11.63 24.01 -26.22
N SER A 327 12.43 23.12 -25.61
CA SER A 327 12.23 21.67 -25.69
C SER A 327 10.96 21.24 -24.95
N ILE A 328 10.66 21.85 -23.81
CA ILE A 328 9.42 21.60 -23.03
C ILE A 328 8.19 22.02 -23.86
N ALA A 329 8.17 23.22 -24.42
CA ALA A 329 7.07 23.70 -25.25
C ALA A 329 6.85 22.80 -26.47
N LYS A 330 7.94 22.40 -27.16
CA LYS A 330 7.88 21.48 -28.32
C LYS A 330 7.32 20.12 -27.95
N ALA A 331 7.76 19.52 -26.85
CA ALA A 331 7.24 18.25 -26.34
C ALA A 331 5.75 18.35 -25.98
N THR A 332 5.36 19.43 -25.33
CA THR A 332 3.96 19.70 -24.95
C THR A 332 3.06 19.77 -26.19
N GLU A 333 3.48 20.45 -27.24
CA GLU A 333 2.73 20.55 -28.52
C GLU A 333 2.58 19.17 -29.17
N ILE A 334 3.66 18.38 -29.20
CA ILE A 334 3.64 17.02 -29.74
C ILE A 334 2.67 16.14 -28.99
N MET A 335 2.71 16.11 -27.66
CA MET A 335 1.79 15.30 -26.84
C MET A 335 0.35 15.72 -27.01
N ARG A 336 0.05 17.02 -27.04
CA ARG A 336 -1.30 17.51 -27.31
C ARG A 336 -1.79 17.12 -28.71
N LYS A 337 -0.92 17.16 -29.71
CA LYS A 337 -1.26 16.72 -31.09
C LYS A 337 -1.53 15.22 -31.14
N LEU A 338 -0.74 14.39 -30.45
CA LEU A 338 -1.01 12.95 -30.35
C LEU A 338 -2.35 12.68 -29.67
N ALA A 339 -2.65 13.36 -28.57
CA ALA A 339 -3.89 13.19 -27.83
C ALA A 339 -5.13 13.73 -28.57
N ALA A 340 -4.95 14.61 -29.54
CA ALA A 340 -6.06 15.12 -30.36
C ALA A 340 -6.65 14.07 -31.32
N ASP A 341 -5.89 13.02 -31.65
CA ASP A 341 -6.38 11.88 -32.41
C ASP A 341 -6.70 10.70 -31.46
N PRO A 342 -7.98 10.36 -31.27
CA PRO A 342 -8.38 9.25 -30.40
C PRO A 342 -7.76 7.89 -30.79
N ALA A 343 -7.38 7.70 -32.06
CA ALA A 343 -6.73 6.47 -32.52
C ALA A 343 -5.36 6.24 -31.88
N ASN A 344 -4.72 7.28 -31.33
CA ASN A 344 -3.45 7.18 -30.61
C ASN A 344 -3.63 6.68 -29.18
N GLY A 345 -4.84 6.52 -28.66
CA GLY A 345 -5.08 5.92 -27.36
C GLY A 345 -4.60 6.74 -26.15
N ILE A 346 -4.49 8.08 -26.26
CA ILE A 346 -4.20 8.99 -25.16
C ILE A 346 -5.52 9.63 -24.72
N ALA A 347 -5.97 9.36 -23.49
CA ALA A 347 -7.19 9.90 -22.92
C ALA A 347 -7.03 11.34 -22.42
N LYS A 348 -5.88 11.64 -21.80
CA LYS A 348 -5.64 12.95 -21.18
C LYS A 348 -4.16 13.32 -21.16
N VAL A 349 -3.93 14.63 -21.26
CA VAL A 349 -2.63 15.26 -21.04
C VAL A 349 -2.77 16.17 -19.81
N TYR A 350 -2.08 15.83 -18.74
CA TYR A 350 -2.09 16.57 -17.47
C TYR A 350 -1.01 17.66 -17.48
N THR A 351 -1.40 18.85 -17.06
CA THR A 351 -0.50 19.99 -16.87
C THR A 351 0.20 19.94 -15.52
N PRO A 352 1.22 20.76 -15.25
CA PRO A 352 1.83 20.88 -13.93
C PRO A 352 0.83 21.28 -12.84
N GLU A 353 -0.17 22.11 -13.20
CA GLU A 353 -1.25 22.52 -12.30
C GLU A 353 -2.17 21.33 -11.95
N ASP A 354 -2.50 20.48 -12.92
CA ASP A 354 -3.24 19.25 -12.68
C ASP A 354 -2.45 18.31 -11.74
N LEU A 355 -1.17 18.08 -12.01
CA LEU A 355 -0.30 17.24 -11.18
C LEU A 355 -0.17 17.77 -9.75
N LYS A 356 -0.08 19.08 -9.59
CA LYS A 356 -0.09 19.73 -8.28
C LYS A 356 -1.40 19.53 -7.55
N ALA A 357 -2.53 19.66 -8.23
CA ALA A 357 -3.86 19.43 -7.65
C ALA A 357 -4.05 17.95 -7.22
N MET A 358 -3.45 17.02 -7.94
CA MET A 358 -3.42 15.59 -7.62
C MET A 358 -2.35 15.21 -6.59
N HIS A 359 -1.57 16.16 -6.07
CA HIS A 359 -0.42 15.92 -5.19
C HIS A 359 0.54 14.85 -5.72
N SER A 360 0.78 14.83 -7.03
CA SER A 360 1.61 13.87 -7.74
C SER A 360 3.05 14.38 -7.92
N ASN A 361 3.76 13.90 -8.96
CA ASN A 361 5.17 14.20 -9.23
C ASN A 361 5.39 15.69 -9.56
N PRO A 362 6.06 16.47 -8.72
CA PRO A 362 6.31 17.89 -8.97
C PRO A 362 7.47 18.16 -9.96
N THR A 363 8.24 17.12 -10.35
CA THR A 363 9.37 17.28 -11.31
C THR A 363 8.93 17.09 -12.75
N ALA A 364 7.78 16.48 -12.98
CA ALA A 364 7.23 16.30 -14.31
C ALA A 364 6.59 17.62 -14.81
N PHE A 365 6.90 18.01 -16.03
CA PHE A 365 6.27 19.16 -16.66
C PHE A 365 4.97 18.79 -17.42
N LEU A 366 4.70 17.48 -17.58
CA LEU A 366 3.48 16.92 -18.17
C LEU A 366 3.29 15.48 -17.66
N ALA A 367 2.05 14.98 -17.71
CA ALA A 367 1.81 13.55 -17.69
C ALA A 367 0.78 13.18 -18.78
N LEU A 368 0.86 11.92 -19.20
CA LEU A 368 -0.09 11.33 -20.14
C LEU A 368 -0.89 10.26 -19.41
N GLU A 369 -2.15 10.10 -19.77
CA GLU A 369 -2.98 8.97 -19.39
C GLU A 369 -3.46 8.26 -20.64
N ALA A 370 -3.27 6.94 -20.67
CA ALA A 370 -3.76 6.10 -21.75
C ALA A 370 -5.28 5.93 -21.68
N ALA A 371 -5.93 5.79 -22.82
CA ALA A 371 -7.34 5.47 -22.93
C ALA A 371 -7.59 4.00 -22.50
N ARG A 372 -8.83 3.67 -22.10
CA ARG A 372 -9.23 2.28 -21.82
C ARG A 372 -8.88 1.37 -23.00
N GLY A 373 -8.28 0.24 -22.71
CA GLY A 373 -7.76 -0.70 -23.70
C GLY A 373 -6.35 -0.41 -24.21
N PHE A 374 -5.76 0.73 -23.79
CA PHE A 374 -4.40 1.12 -24.09
C PHE A 374 -3.56 1.20 -22.82
N ALA A 375 -2.26 1.04 -22.98
CA ALA A 375 -1.24 1.41 -22.00
C ALA A 375 -0.12 2.23 -22.68
N ILE A 376 0.72 2.90 -21.89
CA ILE A 376 1.89 3.62 -22.41
C ILE A 376 2.99 2.61 -22.69
N GLY A 377 3.54 2.65 -23.91
CA GLY A 377 4.69 1.88 -24.34
C GLY A 377 6.01 2.63 -24.16
N SER A 378 7.11 1.90 -24.30
CA SER A 378 8.46 2.44 -24.12
C SER A 378 9.32 2.38 -25.39
N ASP A 379 8.74 2.08 -26.54
CA ASP A 379 9.47 1.96 -27.80
C ASP A 379 9.96 3.34 -28.26
N LEU A 380 11.22 3.35 -28.72
CA LEU A 380 11.85 4.53 -29.31
C LEU A 380 11.71 4.58 -30.84
N GLU A 381 11.33 3.45 -31.44
CA GLU A 381 11.24 3.28 -32.90
C GLU A 381 9.98 2.51 -33.28
N GLY A 382 9.58 2.59 -34.56
CA GLY A 382 8.39 1.90 -35.06
C GLY A 382 7.12 2.74 -35.05
N ALA A 383 5.98 2.10 -34.89
CA ALA A 383 4.66 2.77 -34.92
C ALA A 383 4.31 3.40 -33.56
N ILE A 384 3.57 4.49 -33.61
CA ILE A 384 3.02 5.15 -32.40
C ILE A 384 2.08 4.21 -31.63
N VAL A 385 1.28 3.41 -32.33
CA VAL A 385 0.38 2.42 -31.71
C VAL A 385 0.79 1.03 -32.13
N THR A 386 0.96 0.14 -31.14
CA THR A 386 1.34 -1.27 -31.35
C THR A 386 0.49 -2.19 -30.47
N PRO A 387 0.33 -3.47 -30.78
CA PRO A 387 -0.29 -4.44 -29.89
C PRO A 387 0.45 -4.56 -28.57
N SER A 388 -0.29 -4.68 -27.44
CA SER A 388 0.30 -4.96 -26.13
C SER A 388 0.73 -6.43 -26.03
N THR A 389 1.80 -6.68 -25.27
CA THR A 389 2.25 -8.02 -24.89
C THR A 389 1.67 -8.49 -23.55
N THR A 390 1.06 -7.59 -22.81
CA THR A 390 0.32 -7.86 -21.57
C THR A 390 -1.18 -7.78 -21.82
N VAL A 391 -2.00 -8.20 -20.83
CA VAL A 391 -3.47 -8.21 -20.98
C VAL A 391 -4.11 -7.36 -19.88
N GLY A 392 -3.33 -6.93 -18.88
CA GLY A 392 -3.76 -6.06 -17.81
C GLY A 392 -2.67 -5.09 -17.38
N LYS A 393 -3.09 -3.87 -17.03
CA LYS A 393 -2.25 -2.77 -16.57
C LYS A 393 -2.95 -1.96 -15.48
N HIS A 394 -2.13 -1.36 -14.64
CA HIS A 394 -2.49 -0.34 -13.67
C HIS A 394 -1.72 0.96 -13.97
N GLY A 395 -1.70 1.93 -13.05
CA GLY A 395 -0.98 3.19 -13.25
C GLY A 395 -1.81 4.30 -13.92
N TYR A 396 -3.12 4.13 -14.00
CA TYR A 396 -4.06 5.16 -14.50
C TYR A 396 -4.50 6.12 -13.39
N ASN A 397 -5.49 6.96 -13.69
CA ASN A 397 -6.09 7.88 -12.73
C ASN A 397 -6.83 7.12 -11.61
N PRO A 398 -6.59 7.48 -10.31
CA PRO A 398 -7.24 6.83 -9.16
C PRO A 398 -8.76 7.03 -9.07
N ASP A 399 -9.33 7.95 -9.84
CA ASP A 399 -10.78 8.15 -9.90
C ASP A 399 -11.52 7.05 -10.69
N ILE A 400 -10.79 6.24 -11.46
CA ILE A 400 -11.37 5.10 -12.20
C ILE A 400 -11.78 4.02 -11.18
N PRO A 401 -13.07 3.62 -11.15
CA PRO A 401 -13.58 2.70 -10.11
C PRO A 401 -12.83 1.36 -10.03
N GLU A 402 -12.44 0.79 -11.16
CA GLU A 402 -11.72 -0.48 -11.24
C GLU A 402 -10.28 -0.40 -10.70
N LEU A 403 -9.79 0.82 -10.46
CA LEU A 403 -8.46 1.04 -9.86
C LEU A 403 -8.51 1.35 -8.37
N ARG A 404 -9.70 1.40 -7.77
CA ARG A 404 -9.85 1.65 -6.34
C ARG A 404 -9.40 0.46 -5.51
N PRO A 405 -8.36 0.62 -4.67
CA PRO A 405 -7.85 -0.45 -3.85
C PRO A 405 -8.83 -0.89 -2.77
N ALA A 406 -8.74 -2.14 -2.37
CA ALA A 406 -9.50 -2.72 -1.27
C ALA A 406 -8.99 -2.29 0.11
N MET A 407 -9.87 -2.26 1.12
CA MET A 407 -9.53 -2.16 2.54
C MET A 407 -10.52 -2.91 3.41
N ILE A 408 -10.03 -3.81 4.26
CA ILE A 408 -10.78 -4.52 5.30
C ILE A 408 -10.08 -4.28 6.64
N LEU A 409 -10.84 -3.89 7.64
CA LEU A 409 -10.42 -3.82 9.04
C LEU A 409 -11.18 -4.86 9.85
N SER A 410 -10.51 -5.65 10.71
CA SER A 410 -11.18 -6.67 11.52
C SER A 410 -10.42 -6.94 12.82
N GLY A 411 -11.08 -7.51 13.83
CA GLY A 411 -10.46 -7.99 15.04
C GLY A 411 -10.32 -6.93 16.16
N ALA A 412 -9.24 -7.03 16.92
CA ALA A 412 -9.06 -6.30 18.17
C ALA A 412 -9.06 -4.78 18.00
N GLY A 413 -10.01 -4.10 18.65
CA GLY A 413 -10.12 -2.64 18.65
C GLY A 413 -10.68 -2.03 17.35
N VAL A 414 -11.15 -2.86 16.43
CA VAL A 414 -11.86 -2.39 15.24
C VAL A 414 -13.31 -2.10 15.58
N TYR A 415 -13.81 -0.94 15.16
CA TYR A 415 -15.23 -0.61 15.23
C TYR A 415 -15.95 -1.25 14.05
N PRO A 416 -16.89 -2.19 14.28
CA PRO A 416 -17.63 -2.83 13.20
C PRO A 416 -18.43 -1.81 12.38
N CYS A 417 -18.42 -1.96 11.08
CA CYS A 417 -19.27 -1.21 10.16
C CYS A 417 -19.58 -2.06 8.93
N GLN A 418 -20.67 -1.76 8.22
CA GLN A 418 -20.97 -2.49 6.97
C GLN A 418 -20.12 -1.96 5.82
N LEU A 419 -20.04 -0.66 5.70
CA LEU A 419 -19.32 0.02 4.62
C LEU A 419 -18.80 1.37 5.09
N ARG A 420 -17.59 1.74 4.69
CA ARG A 420 -17.01 3.05 4.94
C ARG A 420 -16.64 3.72 3.61
N ALA A 421 -17.27 4.86 3.38
CA ALA A 421 -16.97 5.71 2.23
C ALA A 421 -15.79 6.67 2.52
N ASP A 422 -15.30 7.34 1.49
CA ASP A 422 -14.28 8.40 1.56
C ASP A 422 -12.97 7.99 2.26
N VAL A 423 -12.57 6.74 2.08
CA VAL A 423 -11.26 6.24 2.54
C VAL A 423 -10.23 6.49 1.46
N ARG A 424 -9.07 7.00 1.87
CA ARG A 424 -7.93 7.23 0.98
C ARG A 424 -6.78 6.31 1.37
N ILE A 425 -5.92 6.01 0.42
CA ILE A 425 -4.75 5.15 0.65
C ILE A 425 -3.81 5.72 1.73
N VAL A 426 -3.70 7.05 1.85
CA VAL A 426 -2.95 7.76 2.89
C VAL A 426 -3.53 7.58 4.30
N ASP A 427 -4.76 7.09 4.43
CA ASP A 427 -5.43 6.89 5.73
C ASP A 427 -5.00 5.57 6.40
N VAL A 428 -4.31 4.67 5.68
CA VAL A 428 -3.87 3.35 6.18
C VAL A 428 -2.92 3.48 7.36
N GLY A 429 -1.81 4.21 7.22
CA GLY A 429 -0.81 4.36 8.28
C GLY A 429 -1.35 4.98 9.56
N PRO A 430 -2.07 6.12 9.51
CA PRO A 430 -2.74 6.70 10.67
C PRO A 430 -3.74 5.75 11.35
N THR A 431 -4.44 4.91 10.58
CA THR A 431 -5.37 3.90 11.11
C THR A 431 -4.63 2.78 11.83
N VAL A 432 -3.56 2.24 11.23
CA VAL A 432 -2.70 1.22 11.84
C VAL A 432 -2.06 1.75 13.14
N ALA A 433 -1.52 2.96 13.11
CA ALA A 433 -0.95 3.61 14.30
C ALA A 433 -1.99 3.73 15.43
N ALA A 434 -3.21 4.18 15.10
CA ALA A 434 -4.30 4.32 16.07
C ALA A 434 -4.72 2.98 16.68
N LEU A 435 -4.78 1.90 15.90
CA LEU A 435 -5.04 0.55 16.41
C LEU A 435 -3.97 0.09 17.42
N LEU A 436 -2.74 0.56 17.27
CA LEU A 436 -1.63 0.33 18.21
C LEU A 436 -1.56 1.37 19.35
N GLY A 437 -2.51 2.28 19.44
CA GLY A 437 -2.55 3.31 20.47
C GLY A 437 -1.56 4.47 20.27
N VAL A 438 -1.09 4.65 19.04
CA VAL A 438 -0.13 5.70 18.63
C VAL A 438 -0.78 6.61 17.59
N SER A 439 -0.35 7.87 17.53
CA SER A 439 -0.86 8.83 16.55
C SER A 439 0.25 9.26 15.58
N MET A 440 -0.09 9.30 14.30
CA MET A 440 0.70 9.98 13.27
C MET A 440 0.19 11.42 13.13
N HIS A 441 0.99 12.39 13.55
CA HIS A 441 0.60 13.80 13.55
C HIS A 441 1.17 14.54 12.35
N GLY A 442 0.42 15.52 11.84
CA GLY A 442 0.86 16.42 10.78
C GLY A 442 0.94 15.76 9.40
N VAL A 443 0.23 14.66 9.21
CA VAL A 443 0.11 13.95 7.93
C VAL A 443 -1.23 14.23 7.26
N ALA A 444 -1.30 14.04 5.94
CA ALA A 444 -2.53 14.25 5.17
C ALA A 444 -3.61 13.18 5.44
N GLY A 445 -3.19 11.97 5.83
CA GLY A 445 -4.06 10.87 6.18
C GLY A 445 -4.72 11.01 7.55
N ARG A 446 -5.82 10.30 7.76
CA ARG A 446 -6.58 10.27 9.02
C ARG A 446 -6.84 8.84 9.49
N ASN A 447 -7.07 8.66 10.79
CA ASN A 447 -7.60 7.41 11.31
C ASN A 447 -9.07 7.24 10.86
N VAL A 448 -9.36 6.16 10.13
CA VAL A 448 -10.71 5.81 9.70
C VAL A 448 -11.38 4.77 10.58
N ASN A 449 -10.68 4.17 11.53
CA ASN A 449 -11.28 3.29 12.54
C ASN A 449 -11.92 4.12 13.66
N THR A 450 -13.05 4.73 13.36
CA THR A 450 -13.83 5.55 14.27
C THR A 450 -15.26 5.04 14.34
N PRO A 451 -15.97 5.21 15.49
CA PRO A 451 -17.40 4.91 15.55
C PRO A 451 -18.16 5.67 14.46
N ILE A 452 -19.11 4.99 13.82
CA ILE A 452 -20.03 5.67 12.91
C ILE A 452 -21.06 6.42 13.79
N SER A 453 -21.05 7.74 13.72
CA SER A 453 -22.14 8.54 14.28
C SER A 453 -23.42 8.28 13.48
N HIS A 454 -24.42 7.74 14.13
CA HIS A 454 -25.77 7.54 13.56
C HIS A 454 -26.54 8.85 13.56
#